data_6c1e703ffd32c3bae2d79bf6273d05af
#
_entry.id   6c1e703ffd32c3bae2d79bf6273d05af
#
_cell.length_a   1.000
_cell.length_b   1.000
_cell.length_c   1.000
_cell.angle_alpha   90.00
_cell.angle_beta   90.00
_cell.angle_gamma   90.00
#
_symmetry.space_group_name_H-M   'P 1'
#
loop_
_entity.id
_entity.type
_entity.pdbx_description
1 polymer ?
#
loop_
_entity_poly.entity_id
_entity_poly.type
_entity_poly.pdbx_seq_one_letter_code
_entity_poly.pdbx_strand_id
1 'polypeptide(L)'
;MEQPILQVEHLTKFFSVGPHAEVHAVDDVNFTLRRGRTFGLVGESGCGKSSCARTIIRIYEPSQGKIIFNGQDIAHLKPRQMQPVRRNMQMIFQDPSGSLAPRRSVKELIGEPLKIYKACKNRDEYDARIAEIMETVGLDERYAESFSHELDGGRRQRIGIGRALAMDQEFI
;
A
#
# COMPACT_ATOMS: atom_id res chain seq x y z
N MET A 1 13.29 23.88 8.19
CA MET A 1 13.49 22.41 8.19
C MET A 1 12.34 21.79 7.46
N GLU A 2 12.62 20.88 6.53
CA GLU A 2 11.60 20.23 5.72
C GLU A 2 10.74 19.30 6.58
N GLN A 3 9.41 19.41 6.47
CA GLN A 3 8.48 18.61 7.26
C GLN A 3 8.59 17.13 6.85
N PRO A 4 8.71 16.19 7.81
CA PRO A 4 8.77 14.76 7.50
C PRO A 4 7.46 14.29 6.85
N ILE A 5 7.57 13.29 5.94
CA ILE A 5 6.40 12.70 5.31
C ILE A 5 5.65 11.78 6.29
N LEU A 6 6.40 11.06 7.14
CA LEU A 6 5.85 10.12 8.11
C LEU A 6 6.60 10.24 9.44
N GLN A 7 5.85 10.32 10.54
CA GLN A 7 6.35 10.18 11.89
C GLN A 7 5.52 9.12 12.61
N VAL A 8 6.20 8.21 13.25
CA VAL A 8 5.61 7.13 14.05
C VAL A 8 6.08 7.31 15.49
N GLU A 9 5.13 7.45 16.41
CA GLU A 9 5.41 7.73 17.81
C GLU A 9 4.69 6.70 18.70
N HIS A 10 5.46 5.96 19.48
CA HIS A 10 4.99 4.96 20.45
C HIS A 10 4.01 3.95 19.82
N LEU A 11 4.24 3.58 18.54
CA LEU A 11 3.35 2.71 17.81
C LEU A 11 3.34 1.31 18.41
N THR A 12 2.15 0.87 18.80
CA THR A 12 1.93 -0.44 19.40
C THR A 12 0.75 -1.13 18.73
N LYS A 13 0.91 -2.44 18.46
CA LYS A 13 -0.17 -3.28 17.91
C LYS A 13 -0.22 -4.63 18.62
N PHE A 14 -1.32 -4.87 19.29
CA PHE A 14 -1.68 -6.15 19.91
C PHE A 14 -2.72 -6.87 19.04
N PHE A 15 -2.61 -8.20 18.99
CA PHE A 15 -3.63 -9.07 18.42
C PHE A 15 -4.14 -9.99 19.51
N SER A 16 -5.44 -9.97 19.77
CA SER A 16 -6.06 -10.93 20.67
C SER A 16 -6.06 -12.31 20.02
N VAL A 17 -5.54 -13.32 20.73
CA VAL A 17 -5.46 -14.72 20.29
C VAL A 17 -6.27 -15.63 21.18
N GLY A 18 -7.06 -15.07 22.11
CA GLY A 18 -7.93 -15.80 23.03
C GLY A 18 -8.47 -14.88 24.13
N PRO A 19 -9.31 -15.41 25.04
CA PRO A 19 -9.99 -14.60 26.05
C PRO A 19 -9.06 -13.83 27.00
N HIS A 20 -7.81 -14.28 27.17
CA HIS A 20 -6.82 -13.69 28.09
C HIS A 20 -5.40 -13.71 27.51
N ALA A 21 -5.25 -13.81 26.19
CA ALA A 21 -3.95 -13.86 25.53
C ALA A 21 -3.87 -12.86 24.39
N GLU A 22 -2.80 -12.06 24.38
CA GLU A 22 -2.49 -11.08 23.33
C GLU A 22 -1.08 -11.34 22.81
N VAL A 23 -0.91 -11.18 21.51
CA VAL A 23 0.39 -11.14 20.85
C VAL A 23 0.77 -9.71 20.61
N HIS A 24 1.88 -9.28 21.19
CA HIS A 24 2.50 -7.98 20.95
C HIS A 24 3.28 -8.04 19.64
N ALA A 25 2.63 -7.72 18.55
CA ALA A 25 3.23 -7.79 17.23
C ALA A 25 4.07 -6.55 16.87
N VAL A 26 3.75 -5.41 17.47
CA VAL A 26 4.51 -4.15 17.41
C VAL A 26 4.47 -3.55 18.80
N ASP A 27 5.63 -3.16 19.32
CA ASP A 27 5.75 -2.63 20.68
C ASP A 27 6.66 -1.40 20.70
N ASP A 28 6.09 -0.28 21.08
CA ASP A 28 6.74 1.04 21.26
C ASP A 28 7.68 1.47 20.11
N VAL A 29 7.26 1.32 18.86
CA VAL A 29 8.07 1.66 17.69
C VAL A 29 8.04 3.16 17.42
N ASN A 30 9.23 3.75 17.28
CA ASN A 30 9.43 5.19 17.08
C ASN A 30 10.39 5.43 15.93
N PHE A 31 10.00 6.19 14.89
CA PHE A 31 10.88 6.66 13.82
C PHE A 31 10.27 7.79 13.01
N THR A 32 11.11 8.44 12.22
CA THR A 32 10.71 9.54 11.33
C THR A 32 11.29 9.31 9.95
N LEU A 33 10.45 9.44 8.92
CA LEU A 33 10.83 9.36 7.52
C LEU A 33 10.70 10.73 6.83
N ARG A 34 11.76 11.16 6.15
CA ARG A 34 11.77 12.38 5.36
C ARG A 34 11.38 12.09 3.91
N ARG A 35 10.86 13.12 3.23
CA ARG A 35 10.54 13.03 1.80
C ARG A 35 11.77 12.64 0.96
N GLY A 36 11.54 11.86 -0.10
CA GLY A 36 12.61 11.41 -1.00
C GLY A 36 13.64 10.48 -0.36
N ARG A 37 13.34 9.88 0.81
CA ARG A 37 14.22 8.94 1.48
C ARG A 37 13.59 7.56 1.55
N THR A 38 14.44 6.54 1.49
CA THR A 38 14.07 5.14 1.73
C THR A 38 14.40 4.79 3.17
N PHE A 39 13.49 4.11 3.85
CA PHE A 39 13.68 3.58 5.19
C PHE A 39 13.62 2.06 5.18
N GLY A 40 14.66 1.41 5.70
CA GLY A 40 14.73 -0.04 5.81
C GLY A 40 14.30 -0.55 7.18
N LEU A 41 13.26 -1.38 7.24
CA LEU A 41 12.85 -2.08 8.45
C LEU A 41 13.44 -3.49 8.43
N VAL A 42 14.45 -3.75 9.27
CA VAL A 42 15.23 -4.99 9.30
C VAL A 42 14.95 -5.76 10.60
N GLY A 43 15.02 -7.06 10.54
CA GLY A 43 14.84 -7.95 11.70
C GLY A 43 14.56 -9.39 11.28
N GLU A 44 14.52 -10.32 12.22
CA GLU A 44 14.28 -11.74 12.00
C GLU A 44 12.88 -12.05 11.44
N SER A 45 12.69 -13.24 10.88
CA SER A 45 11.36 -13.69 10.46
C SER A 45 10.41 -13.75 11.67
N GLY A 46 9.21 -13.22 11.51
CA GLY A 46 8.20 -13.22 12.60
C GLY A 46 8.31 -12.08 13.61
N CYS A 47 9.35 -11.21 13.56
CA CYS A 47 9.54 -10.11 14.53
C CYS A 47 8.57 -8.91 14.35
N GLY A 48 7.51 -9.02 13.56
CA GLY A 48 6.48 -7.99 13.45
C GLY A 48 6.66 -6.95 12.34
N LYS A 49 7.68 -7.02 11.46
CA LYS A 49 7.91 -6.04 10.36
C LYS A 49 6.67 -5.81 9.49
N SER A 50 6.06 -6.89 9.01
CA SER A 50 4.85 -6.80 8.19
C SER A 50 3.64 -6.27 8.97
N SER A 51 3.54 -6.59 10.25
CA SER A 51 2.51 -6.04 11.14
C SER A 51 2.70 -4.55 11.34
N CYS A 52 3.94 -4.10 11.56
CA CYS A 52 4.30 -2.69 11.68
C CYS A 52 3.92 -1.92 10.40
N ALA A 53 4.38 -2.38 9.22
CA ALA A 53 4.06 -1.74 7.94
C ALA A 53 2.54 -1.67 7.69
N ARG A 54 1.81 -2.78 7.94
CA ARG A 54 0.34 -2.81 7.78
C ARG A 54 -0.39 -1.92 8.78
N THR A 55 0.16 -1.72 9.98
CA THR A 55 -0.40 -0.81 10.98
C THR A 55 -0.17 0.64 10.56
N ILE A 56 1.02 0.98 10.05
CA ILE A 56 1.36 2.32 9.57
C ILE A 56 0.40 2.77 8.47
N ILE A 57 0.11 1.92 7.48
CA ILE A 57 -0.82 2.24 6.39
C ILE A 57 -2.29 2.02 6.78
N ARG A 58 -2.57 1.75 8.05
CA ARG A 58 -3.93 1.58 8.58
C ARG A 58 -4.74 0.46 7.89
N ILE A 59 -4.07 -0.66 7.53
CA ILE A 59 -4.73 -1.96 7.29
C ILE A 59 -5.12 -2.56 8.63
N TYR A 60 -4.21 -2.50 9.62
CA TYR A 60 -4.52 -2.79 11.02
C TYR A 60 -4.68 -1.49 11.79
N GLU A 61 -5.67 -1.43 12.66
CA GLU A 61 -5.80 -0.31 13.59
C GLU A 61 -4.69 -0.41 14.66
N PRO A 62 -3.95 0.67 14.94
CA PRO A 62 -3.00 0.68 16.05
C PRO A 62 -3.74 0.49 17.37
N SER A 63 -3.09 -0.21 18.29
CA SER A 63 -3.59 -0.35 19.67
C SER A 63 -3.26 0.90 20.49
N GLN A 64 -2.07 1.47 20.26
CA GLN A 64 -1.60 2.71 20.91
C GLN A 64 -0.64 3.45 19.98
N GLY A 65 -0.32 4.69 20.34
CA GLY A 65 0.64 5.54 19.63
C GLY A 65 0.00 6.42 18.56
N LYS A 66 0.87 7.10 17.79
CA LYS A 66 0.48 8.01 16.71
C LYS A 66 1.15 7.65 15.41
N ILE A 67 0.45 7.93 14.32
CA ILE A 67 0.95 7.83 12.95
C ILE A 67 0.67 9.17 12.29
N ILE A 68 1.69 10.00 12.15
CA ILE A 68 1.57 11.34 11.59
C ILE A 68 2.04 11.28 10.14
N PHE A 69 1.11 11.40 9.20
CA PHE A 69 1.37 11.43 7.76
C PHE A 69 1.06 12.81 7.21
N ASN A 70 2.03 13.44 6.54
CA ASN A 70 1.92 14.82 6.05
C ASN A 70 1.43 15.80 7.14
N GLY A 71 1.89 15.63 8.39
CA GLY A 71 1.51 16.48 9.51
C GLY A 71 0.15 16.19 10.14
N GLN A 72 -0.60 15.20 9.63
CA GLN A 72 -1.89 14.77 10.17
C GLN A 72 -1.75 13.45 10.92
N ASP A 73 -2.21 13.38 12.16
CA ASP A 73 -2.33 12.10 12.86
C ASP A 73 -3.49 11.27 12.25
N ILE A 74 -3.12 10.10 11.72
CA ILE A 74 -4.03 9.18 11.05
C ILE A 74 -4.36 7.95 11.89
N ALA A 75 -3.80 7.83 13.11
CA ALA A 75 -3.90 6.63 13.94
C ALA A 75 -5.34 6.19 14.22
N HIS A 76 -6.26 7.14 14.39
CA HIS A 76 -7.65 6.85 14.76
C HIS A 76 -8.68 7.47 13.81
N LEU A 77 -8.27 7.82 12.58
CA LEU A 77 -9.20 8.33 11.57
C LEU A 77 -10.26 7.26 11.21
N LYS A 78 -11.49 7.71 11.03
CA LYS A 78 -12.59 6.88 10.54
C LYS A 78 -12.34 6.45 9.08
N PRO A 79 -12.92 5.33 8.60
CA PRO A 79 -12.70 4.84 7.24
C PRO A 79 -12.91 5.87 6.12
N ARG A 80 -13.91 6.75 6.26
CA ARG A 80 -14.16 7.83 5.28
C ARG A 80 -13.06 8.89 5.28
N GLN A 81 -12.48 9.20 6.43
CA GLN A 81 -11.39 10.16 6.57
C GLN A 81 -10.05 9.59 6.08
N MET A 82 -9.89 8.26 6.11
CA MET A 82 -8.73 7.57 5.56
C MET A 82 -8.69 7.53 4.03
N GLN A 83 -9.81 7.78 3.35
CA GLN A 83 -9.87 7.69 1.89
C GLN A 83 -8.88 8.62 1.16
N PRO A 84 -8.79 9.92 1.48
CA PRO A 84 -7.78 10.80 0.88
C PRO A 84 -6.34 10.41 1.27
N VAL A 85 -6.12 9.90 2.48
CA VAL A 85 -4.81 9.41 2.93
C VAL A 85 -4.36 8.22 2.09
N ARG A 86 -5.23 7.24 1.87
CA ARG A 86 -4.95 6.04 1.07
C ARG A 86 -4.63 6.33 -0.40
N ARG A 87 -5.06 7.46 -0.93
CA ARG A 87 -4.66 7.92 -2.26
C ARG A 87 -3.15 8.18 -2.33
N ASN A 88 -2.59 8.76 -1.28
CA ASN A 88 -1.19 9.20 -1.22
C ASN A 88 -0.26 8.19 -0.52
N MET A 89 -0.82 7.11 0.03
CA MET A 89 -0.09 6.08 0.77
C MET A 89 -0.50 4.70 0.27
N GLN A 90 0.42 3.99 -0.35
CA GLN A 90 0.16 2.68 -0.97
C GLN A 90 1.10 1.61 -0.42
N MET A 91 0.76 0.34 -0.65
CA MET A 91 1.58 -0.80 -0.27
C MET A 91 1.71 -1.79 -1.44
N ILE A 92 2.93 -2.23 -1.67
CA ILE A 92 3.22 -3.37 -2.53
C ILE A 92 3.31 -4.62 -1.65
N PHE A 93 2.44 -5.59 -1.91
CA PHE A 93 2.41 -6.83 -1.14
C PHE A 93 3.50 -7.79 -1.63
N GLN A 94 4.11 -8.51 -0.70
CA GLN A 94 5.16 -9.49 -0.97
C GLN A 94 4.65 -10.65 -1.84
N ASP A 95 3.43 -11.13 -1.59
CA ASP A 95 2.75 -12.13 -2.41
C ASP A 95 1.59 -11.45 -3.18
N PRO A 96 1.73 -11.28 -4.50
CA PRO A 96 0.68 -10.70 -5.32
C PRO A 96 -0.53 -11.63 -5.48
N SER A 97 -0.35 -12.97 -5.34
CA SER A 97 -1.40 -13.95 -5.65
C SER A 97 -2.65 -13.75 -4.80
N GLY A 98 -2.47 -13.44 -3.51
CA GLY A 98 -3.59 -13.16 -2.60
C GLY A 98 -4.21 -11.77 -2.74
N SER A 99 -3.56 -10.86 -3.48
CA SER A 99 -4.00 -9.46 -3.61
C SER A 99 -4.60 -9.12 -4.98
N LEU A 100 -4.47 -10.02 -5.96
CA LEU A 100 -4.98 -9.84 -7.32
C LEU A 100 -6.25 -10.66 -7.52
N ALA A 101 -7.35 -9.99 -7.87
CA ALA A 101 -8.61 -10.66 -8.18
C ALA A 101 -8.46 -11.53 -9.45
N PRO A 102 -8.65 -12.85 -9.38
CA PRO A 102 -8.29 -13.77 -10.48
C PRO A 102 -9.16 -13.61 -11.72
N ARG A 103 -10.34 -13.00 -11.60
CA ARG A 103 -11.32 -12.78 -12.68
C ARG A 103 -11.24 -11.39 -13.31
N ARG A 104 -10.19 -10.63 -12.98
CA ARG A 104 -9.96 -9.31 -13.57
C ARG A 104 -8.75 -9.33 -14.49
N SER A 105 -8.83 -8.57 -15.59
CA SER A 105 -7.70 -8.38 -16.50
C SER A 105 -6.61 -7.52 -15.85
N VAL A 106 -5.39 -7.59 -16.38
CA VAL A 106 -4.26 -6.75 -15.98
C VAL A 106 -4.63 -5.28 -15.98
N LYS A 107 -5.26 -4.80 -17.06
CA LYS A 107 -5.76 -3.44 -17.22
C LYS A 107 -6.73 -3.04 -16.09
N GLU A 108 -7.63 -3.94 -15.73
CA GLU A 108 -8.59 -3.69 -14.66
C GLU A 108 -7.92 -3.66 -13.28
N LEU A 109 -6.93 -4.53 -13.05
CA LEU A 109 -6.21 -4.61 -11.79
C LEU A 109 -5.33 -3.37 -11.55
N ILE A 110 -4.56 -2.94 -12.56
CA ILE A 110 -3.73 -1.75 -12.48
C ILE A 110 -4.60 -0.49 -12.37
N GLY A 111 -5.69 -0.43 -13.14
CA GLY A 111 -6.58 0.72 -13.21
C GLY A 111 -7.63 0.81 -12.11
N GLU A 112 -7.71 -0.16 -11.20
CA GLU A 112 -8.68 -0.14 -10.11
C GLU A 112 -8.61 1.14 -9.26
N PRO A 113 -7.42 1.61 -8.80
CA PRO A 113 -7.31 2.86 -8.07
C PRO A 113 -7.78 4.07 -8.89
N LEU A 114 -7.46 4.13 -10.17
CA LEU A 114 -7.89 5.22 -11.07
C LEU A 114 -9.41 5.34 -11.12
N LYS A 115 -10.12 4.20 -11.16
CA LYS A 115 -11.60 4.16 -11.15
C LYS A 115 -12.16 4.57 -9.80
N ILE A 116 -11.61 4.04 -8.70
CA ILE A 116 -12.08 4.33 -7.33
C ILE A 116 -11.98 5.83 -7.02
N TYR A 117 -10.85 6.46 -7.38
CA TYR A 117 -10.62 7.88 -7.10
C TYR A 117 -11.05 8.80 -8.25
N LYS A 118 -11.64 8.26 -9.33
CA LYS A 118 -12.07 9.02 -10.52
C LYS A 118 -10.93 9.92 -11.06
N ALA A 119 -9.73 9.34 -11.17
CA ALA A 119 -8.53 10.09 -11.52
C ALA A 119 -8.46 10.47 -12.99
N CYS A 120 -9.18 9.76 -13.88
CA CYS A 120 -9.22 10.03 -15.32
C CYS A 120 -10.59 10.60 -15.72
N LYS A 121 -10.58 11.56 -16.64
CA LYS A 121 -11.79 12.27 -17.12
C LYS A 121 -12.59 11.45 -18.12
N ASN A 122 -11.91 10.62 -18.90
CA ASN A 122 -12.50 9.81 -19.98
C ASN A 122 -11.73 8.49 -20.13
N ARG A 123 -12.21 7.67 -21.08
CA ARG A 123 -11.63 6.35 -21.34
C ARG A 123 -10.24 6.44 -21.96
N ASP A 124 -10.02 7.40 -22.85
CA ASP A 124 -8.74 7.55 -23.55
C ASP A 124 -7.62 7.92 -22.56
N GLU A 125 -7.90 8.83 -21.62
CA GLU A 125 -6.98 9.20 -20.54
C GLU A 125 -6.69 7.99 -19.62
N TYR A 126 -7.71 7.20 -19.30
CA TYR A 126 -7.56 5.97 -18.52
C TYR A 126 -6.68 4.95 -19.26
N ASP A 127 -6.94 4.71 -20.53
CA ASP A 127 -6.20 3.73 -21.32
C ASP A 127 -4.74 4.16 -21.53
N ALA A 128 -4.49 5.44 -21.80
CA ALA A 128 -3.16 6.00 -21.90
C ALA A 128 -2.38 5.87 -20.57
N ARG A 129 -3.02 6.15 -19.43
CA ARG A 129 -2.37 6.01 -18.12
C ARG A 129 -2.02 4.56 -17.80
N ILE A 130 -2.87 3.61 -18.17
CA ILE A 130 -2.58 2.18 -18.00
C ILE A 130 -1.36 1.77 -18.84
N ALA A 131 -1.30 2.19 -20.10
CA ALA A 131 -0.17 1.88 -20.99
C ALA A 131 1.14 2.44 -20.41
N GLU A 132 1.15 3.68 -19.94
CA GLU A 132 2.30 4.30 -19.27
C GLU A 132 2.77 3.52 -18.02
N ILE A 133 1.81 3.08 -17.19
CA ILE A 133 2.13 2.30 -15.99
C ILE A 133 2.69 0.93 -16.38
N MET A 134 2.09 0.25 -17.37
CA MET A 134 2.56 -1.04 -17.85
C MET A 134 3.99 -0.95 -18.39
N GLU A 135 4.31 0.09 -19.17
CA GLU A 135 5.65 0.38 -19.63
C GLU A 135 6.61 0.62 -18.46
N THR A 136 6.23 1.46 -17.49
CA THR A 136 7.04 1.78 -16.30
C THR A 136 7.43 0.54 -15.50
N VAL A 137 6.52 -0.43 -15.36
CA VAL A 137 6.81 -1.67 -14.64
C VAL A 137 7.38 -2.78 -15.54
N GLY A 138 7.62 -2.48 -16.82
CA GLY A 138 8.15 -3.42 -17.81
C GLY A 138 7.20 -4.57 -18.13
N LEU A 139 5.91 -4.32 -18.16
CA LEU A 139 4.87 -5.27 -18.54
C LEU A 139 4.38 -4.94 -19.95
N ASP A 140 4.59 -5.86 -20.89
CA ASP A 140 4.20 -5.71 -22.29
C ASP A 140 2.68 -5.49 -22.43
N GLU A 141 2.30 -4.52 -23.26
CA GLU A 141 0.91 -4.10 -23.46
C GLU A 141 0.00 -5.25 -23.96
N ARG A 142 0.57 -6.23 -24.67
CA ARG A 142 -0.18 -7.44 -25.11
C ARG A 142 -0.83 -8.20 -23.95
N TYR A 143 -0.37 -8.02 -22.71
CA TYR A 143 -0.96 -8.64 -21.52
C TYR A 143 -2.10 -7.83 -20.92
N ALA A 144 -2.46 -6.66 -21.45
CA ALA A 144 -3.47 -5.78 -20.85
C ALA A 144 -4.80 -6.49 -20.60
N GLU A 145 -5.23 -7.34 -21.53
CA GLU A 145 -6.50 -8.08 -21.42
C GLU A 145 -6.33 -9.50 -20.85
N SER A 146 -5.09 -9.93 -20.52
CA SER A 146 -4.84 -11.22 -19.87
C SER A 146 -5.32 -11.21 -18.43
N PHE A 147 -5.71 -12.38 -17.93
CA PHE A 147 -6.04 -12.55 -16.51
C PHE A 147 -4.81 -12.85 -15.67
N SER A 148 -4.84 -12.49 -14.38
CA SER A 148 -3.68 -12.66 -13.49
C SER A 148 -3.23 -14.12 -13.36
N HIS A 149 -4.12 -15.10 -13.46
CA HIS A 149 -3.79 -16.52 -13.37
C HIS A 149 -3.08 -17.08 -14.60
N GLU A 150 -3.16 -16.39 -15.75
CA GLU A 150 -2.47 -16.78 -17.00
C GLU A 150 -0.99 -16.36 -16.99
N LEU A 151 -0.57 -15.56 -16.01
CA LEU A 151 0.74 -14.96 -15.92
C LEU A 151 1.61 -15.63 -14.86
N ASP A 152 2.92 -15.60 -15.09
CA ASP A 152 3.90 -16.07 -14.10
C ASP A 152 3.98 -15.15 -12.87
N GLY A 153 4.69 -15.61 -11.83
CA GLY A 153 4.85 -14.88 -10.58
C GLY A 153 5.49 -13.49 -10.75
N GLY A 154 6.48 -13.37 -11.63
CA GLY A 154 7.16 -12.10 -11.89
C GLY A 154 6.24 -11.07 -12.54
N ARG A 155 5.42 -11.48 -13.52
CA ARG A 155 4.42 -10.59 -14.13
C ARG A 155 3.33 -10.21 -13.15
N ARG A 156 2.84 -11.14 -12.33
CA ARG A 156 1.90 -10.82 -11.24
C ARG A 156 2.47 -9.80 -10.26
N GLN A 157 3.75 -9.91 -9.91
CA GLN A 157 4.40 -8.91 -9.05
C GLN A 157 4.41 -7.53 -9.71
N ARG A 158 4.72 -7.44 -11.01
CA ARG A 158 4.69 -6.18 -11.78
C ARG A 158 3.29 -5.56 -11.82
N ILE A 159 2.23 -6.35 -11.90
CA ILE A 159 0.84 -5.85 -11.80
C ILE A 159 0.60 -5.23 -10.42
N GLY A 160 1.04 -5.88 -9.34
CA GLY A 160 0.93 -5.35 -7.98
C GLY A 160 1.68 -4.02 -7.79
N ILE A 161 2.89 -3.92 -8.37
CA ILE A 161 3.68 -2.67 -8.40
C ILE A 161 2.94 -1.60 -9.21
N GLY A 162 2.47 -1.93 -10.43
CA GLY A 162 1.74 -1.00 -11.30
C GLY A 162 0.48 -0.45 -10.63
N ARG A 163 -0.29 -1.32 -9.95
CA ARG A 163 -1.45 -0.89 -9.16
C ARG A 163 -1.07 0.10 -8.06
N ALA A 164 0.05 -0.12 -7.37
CA ALA A 164 0.53 0.79 -6.34
C ALA A 164 0.98 2.13 -6.94
N LEU A 165 1.56 2.16 -8.14
CA LEU A 165 2.04 3.36 -8.82
C LEU A 165 0.95 4.18 -9.53
N ALA A 166 -0.29 3.67 -9.60
CA ALA A 166 -1.33 4.25 -10.44
C ALA A 166 -1.74 5.69 -10.05
N MET A 167 -1.55 6.09 -8.80
CA MET A 167 -2.09 7.34 -8.23
C MET A 167 -1.04 8.42 -7.95
N ASP A 168 0.21 8.26 -8.41
CA ASP A 168 1.32 9.18 -8.13
C ASP A 168 1.45 9.48 -6.62
N GLN A 169 1.40 8.44 -5.83
CA GLN A 169 1.42 8.51 -4.37
C GLN A 169 2.73 9.06 -3.81
N GLU A 170 2.65 9.68 -2.65
CA GLU A 170 3.80 10.29 -1.97
C GLU A 170 4.60 9.29 -1.13
N PHE A 171 3.98 8.13 -0.78
CA PHE A 171 4.56 7.11 0.10
C PHE A 171 4.18 5.70 -0.38
N ILE A 172 5.17 4.82 -0.51
CA ILE A 172 5.02 3.40 -0.79
C ILE A 172 5.70 2.59 0.30
#